data_b4c16a1cc9209936612ae31cc132ce80
#
_entry.id   b4c16a1cc9209936612ae31cc132ce80
#
_cell.length_a   1.000
_cell.length_b   1.000
_cell.length_c   1.000
_cell.angle_alpha   90.00
_cell.angle_beta   90.00
_cell.angle_gamma   90.00
#
_symmetry.space_group_name_H-M   'P 1'
#
loop_
_entity.id
_entity.type
_entity.pdbx_description
1 polymer ?
#
loop_
_entity_poly.entity_id
_entity_poly.type
_entity_poly.pdbx_seq_one_letter_code
_entity_poly.pdbx_strand_id
1 'polypeptide(L)' 'MKKYVITTGTVTYAIKGRDLLRKNGYNVKIARITSGKSAGCGYSIVLTGDIEGAEELLRQSGIKFLEINEK' A
#
# COMPACT_ATOMS: atom_id res chain seq x y z
N MET A 1 5.18 -7.62 -15.13
CA MET A 1 4.82 -7.57 -13.73
C MET A 1 3.62 -6.70 -13.49
N LYS A 2 2.78 -7.12 -12.59
CA LYS A 2 1.57 -6.38 -12.33
C LYS A 2 1.75 -5.36 -11.23
N LYS A 3 1.03 -4.29 -11.35
CA LYS A 3 1.06 -3.26 -10.33
C LYS A 3 -0.23 -3.31 -9.52
N TYR A 4 -0.11 -3.09 -8.26
CA TYR A 4 -1.26 -3.08 -7.36
C TYR A 4 -1.25 -1.81 -6.53
N VAL A 5 -2.43 -1.32 -6.20
CA VAL A 5 -2.58 -0.14 -5.37
C VAL A 5 -3.23 -0.58 -4.06
N ILE A 6 -2.53 -0.40 -2.97
CA ILE A 6 -3.03 -0.74 -1.65
C ILE A 6 -3.42 0.54 -0.96
N THR A 7 -4.70 0.72 -0.72
CA THR A 7 -5.19 1.94 -0.09
C THR A 7 -5.15 1.80 1.42
N THR A 8 -4.47 2.70 2.07
CA THR A 8 -4.40 2.70 3.52
C THR A 8 -5.21 3.88 4.05
N GLY A 9 -5.68 3.76 5.26
CA GLY A 9 -6.48 4.81 5.84
C GLY A 9 -5.69 5.97 6.40
N THR A 10 -4.41 5.77 6.64
CA THR A 10 -3.57 6.83 7.21
C THR A 10 -2.20 6.82 6.56
N VAL A 11 -1.54 7.98 6.63
CA VAL A 11 -0.20 8.10 6.10
C VAL A 11 0.76 7.24 6.91
N THR A 12 0.51 7.08 8.18
CA THR A 12 1.37 6.26 9.03
C THR A 12 1.44 4.83 8.54
N TYR A 13 0.30 4.24 8.24
CA TYR A 13 0.26 2.88 7.73
C TYR A 13 0.87 2.80 6.32
N ALA A 14 0.69 3.83 5.52
CA ALA A 14 1.28 3.85 4.20
C ALA A 14 2.81 3.83 4.28
N ILE A 15 3.36 4.65 5.13
CA ILE A 15 4.80 4.70 5.30
C ILE A 15 5.36 3.41 5.88
N LYS A 16 4.70 2.88 6.90
CA LYS A 16 5.14 1.64 7.50
C LYS A 16 5.06 0.48 6.51
N GLY A 17 3.99 0.42 5.76
CA GLY A 17 3.82 -0.63 4.77
C GLY A 17 4.87 -0.53 3.67
N ARG A 18 5.12 0.69 3.20
CA ARG A 18 6.14 0.90 2.18
C ARG A 18 7.50 0.43 2.67
N ASP A 19 7.87 0.85 3.86
CA ASP A 19 9.18 0.50 4.41
C ASP A 19 9.31 -1.01 4.61
N LEU A 20 8.27 -1.64 5.11
CA LEU A 20 8.28 -3.07 5.31
C LEU A 20 8.46 -3.82 3.98
N LEU A 21 7.68 -3.45 2.99
CA LEU A 21 7.75 -4.11 1.70
C LEU A 21 9.08 -3.88 1.00
N ARG A 22 9.59 -2.67 1.13
CA ARG A 22 10.87 -2.33 0.54
C ARG A 22 11.98 -3.15 1.15
N LYS A 23 11.90 -3.34 2.46
CA LYS A 23 12.89 -4.11 3.17
C LYS A 23 12.88 -5.57 2.73
N ASN A 24 11.76 -6.05 2.25
CA ASN A 24 11.61 -7.40 1.77
C ASN A 24 11.81 -7.54 0.25
N GLY A 25 12.33 -6.53 -0.38
CA GLY A 25 12.67 -6.62 -1.79
C GLY A 25 11.60 -6.22 -2.77
N TYR A 26 10.50 -5.68 -2.27
CA TYR A 26 9.43 -5.26 -3.17
C TYR A 26 9.68 -3.84 -3.69
N ASN A 27 9.22 -3.60 -4.90
CA ASN A 27 9.33 -2.28 -5.49
C ASN A 27 8.04 -1.53 -5.17
N VAL A 28 8.10 -0.59 -4.27
CA VAL A 28 6.94 0.13 -3.77
C VAL A 28 7.13 1.63 -3.78
N LYS A 29 6.02 2.34 -3.93
CA LYS A 29 6.02 3.79 -3.88
C LYS A 29 4.78 4.24 -3.14
N ILE A 30 4.81 5.41 -2.55
CA ILE A 30 3.64 6.00 -1.93
C ILE A 30 3.00 6.95 -2.92
N ALA A 31 1.70 6.84 -3.08
CA ALA A 31 0.94 7.75 -3.90
C ALA A 31 -0.12 8.41 -3.04
N ARG A 32 -0.35 9.68 -3.28
CA ARG A 32 -1.37 10.41 -2.56
C ARG A 32 -2.66 10.32 -3.34
N ILE A 33 -3.74 10.02 -2.67
CA ILE A 33 -5.02 10.00 -3.32
C ILE A 33 -5.59 11.39 -3.31
N THR A 34 -5.73 11.98 -4.48
CA THR A 34 -6.23 13.33 -4.54
C THR A 34 -7.58 13.39 -5.21
N SER A 35 -8.16 12.31 -5.54
CA SER A 35 -9.35 12.39 -6.28
C SER A 35 -10.53 12.51 -5.43
N GLY A 36 -11.13 13.48 -5.59
CA GLY A 36 -12.33 13.56 -5.32
C GLY A 36 -13.01 13.62 -4.10
N LYS A 37 -13.94 12.97 -3.96
CA LYS A 37 -14.88 13.10 -3.02
C LYS A 37 -14.48 12.95 -1.66
N SER A 38 -13.96 12.01 -1.30
CA SER A 38 -13.72 11.87 0.05
C SER A 38 -12.39 12.25 0.30
N ALA A 39 -12.10 13.30 -0.19
CA ALA A 39 -10.87 13.81 -0.08
C ALA A 39 -10.22 13.66 1.17
N GLY A 40 -10.43 12.83 1.81
CA GLY A 40 -9.77 12.72 2.98
C GLY A 40 -8.33 12.60 2.77
N CYS A 41 -7.65 12.17 3.56
CA CYS A 41 -6.28 12.05 3.56
C CYS A 41 -5.91 10.67 3.22
N GLY A 42 -6.17 10.27 2.09
CA GLY A 42 -5.84 8.93 1.69
C GLY A 42 -4.49 8.82 1.08
N TYR A 43 -3.76 7.81 1.48
CA TYR A 43 -2.50 7.49 0.85
C TYR A 43 -2.57 6.06 0.36
N SER A 44 -1.87 5.77 -0.72
CA SER A 44 -1.84 4.43 -1.27
C SER A 44 -0.41 3.99 -1.47
N ILE A 45 -0.20 2.70 -1.43
CA ILE A 45 1.08 2.13 -1.74
C ILE A 45 0.95 1.50 -3.11
N VAL A 46 1.80 1.89 -4.04
CA VAL A 46 1.83 1.26 -5.36
C VAL A 46 2.92 0.20 -5.33
N LEU A 47 2.52 -1.03 -5.50
CA LEU A 47 3.40 -2.17 -5.41
C LEU A 47 3.53 -2.85 -6.76
N THR A 48 4.74 -3.23 -7.12
CA THR A 48 4.96 -4.03 -8.32
C THR A 48 5.49 -5.39 -7.88
N GLY A 49 4.80 -6.42 -8.28
CA GLY A 49 5.24 -7.79 -7.98
C GLY A 49 4.17 -8.64 -7.33
N ASP A 50 4.60 -9.46 -6.39
CA ASP A 50 3.73 -10.44 -5.75
C ASP A 50 2.85 -9.82 -4.67
N ILE A 51 1.59 -9.65 -4.99
CA ILE A 51 0.65 -9.05 -4.07
C ILE A 51 0.32 -9.96 -2.89
N GLU A 52 0.30 -11.25 -3.12
CA GLU A 52 -0.04 -12.19 -2.06
C GLU A 52 0.99 -12.15 -0.93
N GLY A 53 2.24 -12.18 -1.29
CA GLY A 53 3.30 -12.08 -0.29
C GLY A 53 3.29 -10.74 0.41
N ALA A 54 3.03 -9.69 -0.33
CA ALA A 54 2.97 -8.35 0.24
C ALA A 54 1.82 -8.22 1.24
N GLU A 55 0.68 -8.76 0.87
CA GLU A 55 -0.49 -8.72 1.73
C GLU A 55 -0.22 -9.46 3.04
N GLU A 56 0.40 -10.58 2.94
CA GLU A 56 0.75 -11.39 4.10
C GLU A 56 1.68 -10.61 5.05
N LEU A 57 2.68 -9.98 4.48
CA LEU A 57 3.61 -9.18 5.27
C LEU A 57 2.88 -8.05 6.00
N LEU A 58 1.97 -7.40 5.33
CA LEU A 58 1.21 -6.31 5.95
C LEU A 58 0.37 -6.81 7.11
N ARG A 59 -0.26 -7.95 6.94
CA ARG A 59 -1.07 -8.53 7.98
C ARG A 59 -0.23 -8.93 9.18
N GLN A 60 0.89 -9.56 8.94
CA GLN A 60 1.77 -10.02 10.01
C GLN A 60 2.33 -8.86 10.82
N SER A 61 2.50 -7.73 10.20
CA SER A 61 3.03 -6.56 10.87
C SER A 61 1.96 -5.67 11.48
N GLY A 62 0.72 -6.07 11.37
CA GLY A 62 -0.36 -5.28 11.94
C GLY A 62 -0.69 -4.01 11.17
N ILE A 63 -0.28 -3.94 9.93
CA ILE A 63 -0.56 -2.77 9.10
C ILE A 63 -1.91 -2.96 8.44
N LYS A 64 -2.83 -2.09 8.75
CA LYS A 64 -4.17 -2.18 8.19
C LYS A 64 -4.28 -1.45 6.88
N PHE A 65 -5.00 -2.04 5.95
CA PHE A 65 -5.27 -1.40 4.68
C PHE A 65 -6.75 -1.57 4.35
N LEU A 66 -7.27 -0.66 3.56
CA LEU A 66 -8.69 -0.63 3.24
C LEU A 66 -9.03 -1.51 2.04
N GLU A 67 -8.27 -1.42 1.01
CA GLU A 67 -8.49 -2.26 -0.15
C GLU A 67 -7.26 -2.38 -1.02
N ILE A 68 -7.26 -3.38 -1.87
CA ILE A 68 -6.18 -3.62 -2.80
C ILE A 68 -6.80 -3.71 -4.18
N ASN A 69 -6.30 -2.93 -5.11
CA ASN A 69 -6.77 -2.94 -6.48
C ASN A 69 -5.61 -3.19 -7.43
N GLU A 70 -5.87 -3.90 -8.48
CA GLU A 70 -4.86 -4.12 -9.51
C GLU A 70 -4.90 -2.93 -10.45
N LYS A 71 -3.75 -2.42 -10.79
CA LYS A 71 -3.68 -1.25 -11.64
C LYS A 71 -3.48 -1.60 -13.10
#